data_ad3994c5f0e0d963e49c998aeea9fb67
#
_entry.id   ad3994c5f0e0d963e49c998aeea9fb67
#
_cell.length_a   1.000
_cell.length_b   1.000
_cell.length_c   1.000
_cell.angle_alpha   90.00
_cell.angle_beta   90.00
_cell.angle_gamma   90.00
#
_symmetry.space_group_name_H-M   'P 1'
#
loop_
_entity.id
_entity.type
_entity.pdbx_description
1 polymer ?
#
loop_
_entity_poly.entity_id
_entity_poly.type
_entity_poly.pdbx_seq_one_letter_code
_entity_poly.pdbx_strand_id
1 'polypeptide(L)'
;KGKATVVNGEFELSFMVPYDIRYNYAPGKISYYAYSEDHGEAFGAFKNVIIGGFNENASIDTKGPEIDLYLNHPGFKAGDMTGSAPIIYASIFDESGINTSASGIGHDITILLNGDSYNPIILNEYFVASPNDFRSGSITYQLPRLEPGRYTLSLKAWDNYNNSSMVETEFVVGSGNELTLRDFTMYPNPVTTGSTVNIRFNTDEANAALTILCEAISFNGRVTGSTKVQGLVNGNTLGPVSIDPYQLGIRAPGLYLLRFSIKSGNGKETQRIEKLLIK
;
A
#
# COMPACT_ATOMS: atom_id res chain seq x y z
N LYS A 1 21.21 -7.55 5.31
CA LYS A 1 20.43 -7.82 6.55
C LYS A 1 19.58 -9.07 6.30
N GLY A 2 19.42 -9.95 7.29
CA GLY A 2 18.56 -11.13 7.23
C GLY A 2 17.79 -11.33 8.52
N LYS A 3 16.75 -12.15 8.48
CA LYS A 3 15.94 -12.55 9.62
C LYS A 3 15.93 -14.07 9.74
N ALA A 4 16.09 -14.59 10.94
CA ALA A 4 15.96 -16.01 11.24
C ALA A 4 15.05 -16.23 12.44
N THR A 5 14.30 -17.31 12.41
CA THR A 5 13.52 -17.78 13.57
C THR A 5 14.45 -18.53 14.50
N VAL A 6 14.40 -18.23 15.79
CA VAL A 6 15.13 -18.97 16.83
C VAL A 6 14.22 -20.04 17.41
N VAL A 7 14.66 -21.31 17.39
CA VAL A 7 13.92 -22.45 17.94
C VAL A 7 14.84 -23.16 18.92
N ASN A 8 14.43 -23.29 20.17
CA ASN A 8 15.22 -23.90 21.26
C ASN A 8 16.64 -23.32 21.41
N GLY A 9 16.81 -22.02 21.16
CA GLY A 9 18.10 -21.33 21.25
C GLY A 9 18.99 -21.44 20.00
N GLU A 10 18.55 -22.14 18.97
CA GLU A 10 19.30 -22.33 17.73
C GLU A 10 18.62 -21.60 16.57
N PHE A 11 19.40 -21.11 15.60
CA PHE A 11 18.93 -20.53 14.34
C PHE A 11 19.89 -20.85 13.22
N GLU A 12 19.37 -20.87 12.01
CA GLU A 12 20.13 -20.97 10.78
C GLU A 12 19.80 -19.79 9.87
N LEU A 13 20.80 -19.19 9.27
CA LEU A 13 20.64 -18.10 8.32
C LEU A 13 21.57 -18.32 7.13
N SER A 14 20.97 -18.45 5.97
CA SER A 14 21.69 -18.43 4.69
C SER A 14 21.58 -17.04 4.06
N PHE A 15 22.63 -16.59 3.41
CA PHE A 15 22.64 -15.36 2.63
C PHE A 15 23.65 -15.46 1.49
N MET A 16 23.40 -14.73 0.41
CA MET A 16 24.34 -14.59 -0.68
C MET A 16 25.19 -13.35 -0.45
N VAL A 17 26.49 -13.48 -0.70
CA VAL A 17 27.41 -12.33 -0.66
C VAL A 17 27.24 -11.56 -1.96
N PRO A 18 26.90 -10.26 -1.92
CA PRO A 18 26.69 -9.46 -3.13
C PRO A 18 27.93 -9.36 -4.00
N TYR A 19 27.72 -9.23 -5.30
CA TYR A 19 28.79 -9.07 -6.29
C TYR A 19 29.60 -7.77 -6.08
N ASP A 20 29.02 -6.80 -5.43
CA ASP A 20 29.66 -5.52 -5.07
C ASP A 20 30.70 -5.60 -3.95
N ILE A 21 30.86 -6.78 -3.36
CA ILE A 21 31.82 -6.92 -2.26
C ILE A 21 33.24 -6.75 -2.78
N ARG A 22 34.14 -6.23 -1.95
CA ARG A 22 35.54 -6.09 -2.31
C ARG A 22 36.17 -7.48 -2.57
N TYR A 23 36.85 -7.62 -3.69
CA TYR A 23 37.54 -8.87 -4.07
C TYR A 23 38.73 -9.22 -3.16
N ASN A 24 39.26 -8.26 -2.40
CA ASN A 24 40.36 -8.50 -1.50
C ASN A 24 39.85 -9.23 -0.25
N TYR A 25 40.50 -10.33 0.09
CA TYR A 25 40.21 -11.05 1.33
C TYR A 25 40.46 -10.15 2.54
N ALA A 26 39.40 -9.94 3.32
CA ALA A 26 39.45 -9.12 4.51
C ALA A 26 38.61 -9.72 5.65
N PRO A 27 38.97 -9.47 6.90
CA PRO A 27 38.15 -9.83 8.05
C PRO A 27 36.77 -9.19 7.96
N GLY A 28 35.72 -10.02 8.07
CA GLY A 28 34.34 -9.58 8.14
C GLY A 28 33.80 -9.62 9.55
N LYS A 29 32.60 -9.06 9.73
CA LYS A 29 31.87 -9.11 10.99
C LYS A 29 30.40 -9.42 10.70
N ILE A 30 29.87 -10.45 11.37
CA ILE A 30 28.44 -10.73 11.41
C ILE A 30 27.92 -10.33 12.78
N SER A 31 26.97 -9.41 12.84
CA SER A 31 26.34 -8.98 14.09
C SER A 31 24.97 -9.62 14.22
N TYR A 32 24.65 -10.08 15.42
CA TYR A 32 23.41 -10.74 15.76
C TYR A 32 22.64 -9.92 16.77
N TYR A 33 21.34 -9.88 16.60
CA TYR A 33 20.37 -9.37 17.55
C TYR A 33 19.20 -10.35 17.61
N ALA A 34 18.83 -10.80 18.79
CA ALA A 34 17.69 -11.67 19.02
C ALA A 34 16.78 -11.06 20.09
N TYR A 35 15.48 -11.29 19.93
CA TYR A 35 14.45 -10.83 20.85
C TYR A 35 13.44 -11.95 21.11
N SER A 36 13.02 -12.08 22.36
CA SER A 36 11.91 -12.95 22.79
C SER A 36 11.06 -12.21 23.82
N GLU A 37 9.74 -12.35 23.73
CA GLU A 37 8.81 -11.74 24.69
C GLU A 37 9.07 -12.27 26.11
N ASP A 38 9.42 -13.56 26.25
CA ASP A 38 9.61 -14.22 27.54
C ASP A 38 11.03 -14.06 28.11
N HIS A 39 12.06 -13.91 27.26
CA HIS A 39 13.46 -13.95 27.66
C HIS A 39 14.24 -12.66 27.40
N GLY A 40 13.57 -11.64 26.81
CA GLY A 40 14.17 -10.35 26.50
C GLY A 40 15.10 -10.37 25.29
N GLU A 41 16.16 -9.58 25.33
CA GLU A 41 17.04 -9.28 24.22
C GLU A 41 18.42 -9.93 24.39
N ALA A 42 19.01 -10.37 23.27
CA ALA A 42 20.39 -10.84 23.20
C ALA A 42 21.09 -10.27 21.97
N PHE A 43 22.37 -9.96 22.09
CA PHE A 43 23.18 -9.47 21.00
C PHE A 43 24.57 -10.07 21.03
N GLY A 44 25.19 -10.17 19.87
CA GLY A 44 26.53 -10.73 19.73
C GLY A 44 27.13 -10.43 18.36
N ALA A 45 28.36 -10.87 18.17
CA ALA A 45 29.03 -10.75 16.88
C ALA A 45 30.04 -11.87 16.67
N PHE A 46 30.11 -12.35 15.42
CA PHE A 46 31.17 -13.24 14.94
C PHE A 46 32.13 -12.45 14.05
N LYS A 47 33.43 -12.50 14.38
CA LYS A 47 34.46 -11.71 13.68
C LYS A 47 35.53 -12.58 13.01
N ASN A 48 35.42 -13.89 13.12
CA ASN A 48 36.40 -14.83 12.57
C ASN A 48 36.00 -15.34 11.17
N VAL A 49 35.41 -14.44 10.38
CA VAL A 49 35.06 -14.71 8.99
C VAL A 49 35.93 -13.89 8.08
N ILE A 50 36.46 -14.52 7.03
CA ILE A 50 37.16 -13.82 5.95
C ILE A 50 36.22 -13.75 4.76
N ILE A 51 36.00 -12.56 4.26
CA ILE A 51 35.11 -12.30 3.14
C ILE A 51 35.95 -11.69 2.00
N GLY A 52 35.75 -12.18 0.79
CA GLY A 52 36.46 -11.69 -0.41
C GLY A 52 36.62 -12.78 -1.46
N GLY A 53 37.24 -12.43 -2.56
CA GLY A 53 37.35 -13.30 -3.75
C GLY A 53 36.04 -13.41 -4.53
N PHE A 54 35.99 -14.37 -5.45
CA PHE A 54 34.80 -14.67 -6.23
C PHE A 54 34.64 -16.19 -6.40
N ASN A 55 33.43 -16.63 -6.64
CA ASN A 55 33.13 -18.04 -6.91
C ASN A 55 33.13 -18.28 -8.43
N GLU A 56 34.14 -18.98 -8.95
CA GLU A 56 34.24 -19.30 -10.38
C GLU A 56 33.11 -20.22 -10.89
N ASN A 57 32.44 -20.94 -9.99
CA ASN A 57 31.35 -21.85 -10.30
C ASN A 57 29.97 -21.26 -9.91
N ALA A 58 29.88 -19.95 -9.71
CA ALA A 58 28.59 -19.31 -9.45
C ALA A 58 27.64 -19.47 -10.64
N SER A 59 26.38 -19.74 -10.38
CA SER A 59 25.36 -19.74 -11.44
C SER A 59 25.27 -18.35 -12.05
N ILE A 60 25.07 -18.28 -13.35
CA ILE A 60 24.83 -17.00 -14.03
C ILE A 60 23.38 -16.61 -13.80
N ASP A 61 23.17 -15.46 -13.19
CA ASP A 61 21.88 -14.80 -13.08
C ASP A 61 21.87 -13.53 -13.94
N THR A 62 20.82 -13.36 -14.72
CA THR A 62 20.63 -12.21 -15.64
C THR A 62 19.28 -11.54 -15.47
N LYS A 63 18.51 -11.95 -14.47
CA LYS A 63 17.20 -11.38 -14.18
C LYS A 63 17.30 -10.51 -12.95
N GLY A 64 16.66 -9.35 -12.99
CA GLY A 64 16.51 -8.53 -11.79
C GLY A 64 15.30 -8.93 -10.96
N PRO A 65 15.19 -8.39 -9.75
CA PRO A 65 14.13 -8.75 -8.80
C PRO A 65 12.71 -8.58 -9.33
N GLU A 66 11.81 -9.46 -8.94
CA GLU A 66 10.38 -9.28 -9.09
C GLU A 66 9.90 -8.31 -8.00
N ILE A 67 9.14 -7.28 -8.41
CA ILE A 67 8.67 -6.22 -7.52
C ILE A 67 7.15 -6.11 -7.66
N ASP A 68 6.43 -6.29 -6.55
CA ASP A 68 5.02 -5.96 -6.43
C ASP A 68 4.86 -4.68 -5.61
N LEU A 69 4.27 -3.64 -6.20
CA LEU A 69 4.22 -2.28 -5.65
C LEU A 69 2.79 -1.76 -5.61
N TYR A 70 2.36 -1.28 -4.45
CA TYR A 70 1.09 -0.57 -4.31
C TYR A 70 1.17 0.52 -3.23
N LEU A 71 0.21 1.44 -3.25
CA LEU A 71 0.08 2.47 -2.24
C LEU A 71 -1.12 2.19 -1.34
N ASN A 72 -0.99 2.49 -0.07
CA ASN A 72 -2.01 2.47 0.98
C ASN A 72 -2.67 1.11 1.24
N HIS A 73 -2.99 0.31 0.20
CA HIS A 73 -3.67 -0.99 0.33
C HIS A 73 -3.52 -1.83 -0.94
N PRO A 74 -3.65 -3.17 -0.85
CA PRO A 74 -3.44 -4.08 -1.98
C PRO A 74 -4.37 -3.89 -3.19
N GLY A 75 -5.52 -3.27 -3.00
CA GLY A 75 -6.45 -2.95 -4.09
C GLY A 75 -6.16 -1.65 -4.83
N PHE A 76 -5.04 -0.97 -4.54
CA PHE A 76 -4.63 0.26 -5.21
C PHE A 76 -4.42 0.01 -6.72
N LYS A 77 -4.89 0.94 -7.54
CA LYS A 77 -4.69 0.94 -9.00
C LYS A 77 -3.98 2.21 -9.44
N ALA A 78 -3.20 2.10 -10.49
CA ALA A 78 -2.55 3.26 -11.08
C ALA A 78 -3.56 4.37 -11.42
N GLY A 79 -3.29 5.59 -10.97
CA GLY A 79 -4.18 6.74 -11.10
C GLY A 79 -5.16 6.96 -9.96
N ASP A 80 -5.22 6.07 -8.97
CA ASP A 80 -6.08 6.25 -7.79
C ASP A 80 -5.68 7.48 -6.98
N MET A 81 -6.66 8.05 -6.27
CA MET A 81 -6.43 9.16 -5.36
C MET A 81 -5.87 8.70 -4.02
N THR A 82 -5.00 9.50 -3.46
CA THR A 82 -4.39 9.30 -2.13
C THR A 82 -4.52 10.55 -1.28
N GLY A 83 -4.32 10.39 0.04
CA GLY A 83 -4.04 11.54 0.91
C GLY A 83 -2.65 12.14 0.65
N SER A 84 -2.33 13.23 1.34
CA SER A 84 -1.07 13.98 1.15
C SER A 84 0.20 13.21 1.55
N ALA A 85 0.11 12.15 2.32
CA ALA A 85 1.25 11.34 2.77
C ALA A 85 0.93 9.84 2.57
N PRO A 86 0.91 9.34 1.33
CA PRO A 86 0.60 7.94 1.06
C PRO A 86 1.70 7.01 1.58
N ILE A 87 1.29 5.78 1.94
CA ILE A 87 2.21 4.74 2.37
C ILE A 87 2.48 3.82 1.18
N ILE A 88 3.74 3.58 0.94
CA ILE A 88 4.23 2.63 -0.05
C ILE A 88 4.37 1.27 0.61
N TYR A 89 3.88 0.25 -0.08
CA TYR A 89 4.12 -1.15 0.21
C TYR A 89 4.75 -1.79 -1.01
N ALA A 90 5.86 -2.49 -0.80
CA ALA A 90 6.48 -3.28 -1.85
C ALA A 90 6.87 -4.66 -1.33
N SER A 91 6.62 -5.70 -2.12
CA SER A 91 7.17 -7.02 -1.94
C SER A 91 8.22 -7.24 -3.02
N ILE A 92 9.40 -7.72 -2.64
CA ILE A 92 10.53 -7.91 -3.55
C ILE A 92 11.02 -9.34 -3.39
N PHE A 93 11.21 -10.03 -4.51
CA PHE A 93 11.72 -11.38 -4.56
C PHE A 93 12.78 -11.54 -5.65
N ASP A 94 13.84 -12.28 -5.35
CA ASP A 94 14.85 -12.71 -6.31
C ASP A 94 15.54 -13.99 -5.83
N GLU A 95 15.76 -14.96 -6.71
CA GLU A 95 16.40 -16.23 -6.36
C GLU A 95 17.83 -16.04 -5.84
N SER A 96 18.53 -15.02 -6.32
CA SER A 96 19.89 -14.65 -5.91
C SER A 96 19.89 -13.74 -4.67
N GLY A 97 18.71 -13.33 -4.20
CA GLY A 97 18.50 -12.46 -3.06
C GLY A 97 18.67 -10.98 -3.38
N ILE A 98 18.09 -10.15 -2.53
CA ILE A 98 18.00 -8.70 -2.72
C ILE A 98 19.27 -8.02 -2.20
N ASN A 99 19.89 -7.18 -3.03
CA ASN A 99 21.01 -6.35 -2.62
C ASN A 99 20.52 -5.20 -1.73
N THR A 100 20.77 -5.32 -0.44
CA THR A 100 20.49 -4.29 0.56
C THR A 100 21.75 -3.65 1.11
N SER A 101 22.91 -3.98 0.53
CA SER A 101 24.18 -3.41 0.94
C SER A 101 24.29 -1.97 0.42
N ALA A 102 24.64 -1.03 1.28
CA ALA A 102 24.97 0.35 0.86
C ALA A 102 26.41 0.46 0.33
N SER A 103 27.04 -0.66 -0.08
CA SER A 103 28.46 -0.70 -0.46
C SER A 103 28.70 -0.47 -1.96
N GLY A 104 27.71 -0.69 -2.81
CA GLY A 104 27.79 -0.43 -4.24
C GLY A 104 27.23 0.96 -4.59
N ILE A 105 28.00 1.76 -5.32
CA ILE A 105 27.50 3.06 -5.80
C ILE A 105 26.38 2.82 -6.81
N GLY A 106 25.17 3.33 -6.51
CA GLY A 106 24.01 3.27 -7.40
C GLY A 106 23.21 1.97 -7.35
N HIS A 107 23.53 1.03 -6.44
CA HIS A 107 22.79 -0.22 -6.25
C HIS A 107 21.83 -0.19 -5.05
N ASP A 108 21.41 1.01 -4.66
CA ASP A 108 20.41 1.17 -3.60
C ASP A 108 18.99 0.81 -4.10
N ILE A 109 18.15 0.39 -3.17
CA ILE A 109 16.71 0.35 -3.40
C ILE A 109 16.21 1.79 -3.36
N THR A 110 15.69 2.28 -4.48
CA THR A 110 15.36 3.69 -4.62
C THR A 110 13.95 3.94 -5.11
N ILE A 111 13.36 5.02 -4.63
CA ILE A 111 12.15 5.61 -5.20
C ILE A 111 12.49 6.93 -5.85
N LEU A 112 11.92 7.14 -7.03
CA LEU A 112 11.87 8.45 -7.68
C LEU A 112 10.42 8.92 -7.76
N LEU A 113 10.19 10.16 -7.35
CA LEU A 113 8.93 10.85 -7.58
C LEU A 113 9.07 11.75 -8.80
N ASN A 114 8.13 11.62 -9.76
CA ASN A 114 8.12 12.38 -11.02
C ASN A 114 9.45 12.29 -11.80
N GLY A 115 10.17 11.18 -11.66
CA GLY A 115 11.46 10.97 -12.32
C GLY A 115 12.60 11.84 -11.79
N ASP A 116 12.46 12.47 -10.61
CA ASP A 116 13.49 13.30 -10.01
C ASP A 116 14.68 12.45 -9.54
N SER A 117 15.66 12.29 -10.41
CA SER A 117 16.90 11.55 -10.13
C SER A 117 17.90 12.31 -9.26
N TYR A 118 17.69 13.60 -9.01
CA TYR A 118 18.56 14.38 -8.12
C TYR A 118 18.22 14.18 -6.65
N ASN A 119 16.97 13.79 -6.35
CA ASN A 119 16.49 13.57 -4.99
C ASN A 119 15.89 12.18 -4.82
N PRO A 120 16.66 11.09 -5.01
CA PRO A 120 16.18 9.74 -4.82
C PRO A 120 15.89 9.47 -3.35
N ILE A 121 14.80 8.78 -3.06
CA ILE A 121 14.51 8.30 -1.71
C ILE A 121 15.12 6.90 -1.58
N ILE A 122 16.08 6.73 -0.68
CA ILE A 122 16.78 5.46 -0.45
C ILE A 122 16.03 4.63 0.57
N LEU A 123 15.73 3.38 0.22
CA LEU A 123 14.89 2.49 1.02
C LEU A 123 15.60 1.27 1.61
N ASN A 124 16.92 1.15 1.49
CA ASN A 124 17.69 0.01 2.02
C ASN A 124 17.42 -0.27 3.51
N GLU A 125 17.27 0.79 4.32
CA GLU A 125 16.98 0.65 5.75
C GLU A 125 15.54 0.22 6.06
N TYR A 126 14.63 0.45 5.13
CA TYR A 126 13.20 0.07 5.24
C TYR A 126 12.91 -1.33 4.72
N PHE A 127 13.88 -1.96 4.06
CA PHE A 127 13.73 -3.34 3.62
C PHE A 127 13.82 -4.30 4.80
N VAL A 128 12.80 -5.11 4.95
CA VAL A 128 12.68 -6.15 5.98
C VAL A 128 12.65 -7.51 5.29
N ALA A 129 13.73 -8.28 5.44
CA ALA A 129 13.82 -9.63 4.89
C ALA A 129 12.74 -10.55 5.49
N SER A 130 12.24 -11.47 4.71
CA SER A 130 11.36 -12.54 5.18
C SER A 130 12.10 -13.45 6.16
N PRO A 131 11.43 -13.98 7.19
CA PRO A 131 12.07 -14.92 8.10
C PRO A 131 12.57 -16.18 7.37
N ASN A 132 13.82 -16.58 7.62
CA ASN A 132 14.47 -17.77 7.06
C ASN A 132 14.58 -17.78 5.52
N ASP A 133 14.38 -16.64 4.86
CA ASP A 133 14.51 -16.54 3.41
C ASP A 133 15.19 -15.23 3.01
N PHE A 134 16.42 -15.32 2.47
CA PHE A 134 17.18 -14.16 2.02
C PHE A 134 16.74 -13.65 0.64
N ARG A 135 15.90 -14.43 -0.07
CA ARG A 135 15.45 -14.13 -1.43
C ARG A 135 14.30 -13.14 -1.47
N SER A 136 13.58 -13.01 -0.36
CA SER A 136 12.38 -12.18 -0.31
C SER A 136 12.38 -11.20 0.85
N GLY A 137 11.59 -10.15 0.70
CA GLY A 137 11.34 -9.18 1.74
C GLY A 137 10.31 -8.15 1.34
N SER A 138 10.05 -7.25 2.26
CA SER A 138 9.05 -6.21 2.06
C SER A 138 9.57 -4.85 2.51
N ILE A 139 8.97 -3.82 1.92
CA ILE A 139 9.19 -2.42 2.28
C ILE A 139 7.85 -1.82 2.66
N THR A 140 7.85 -1.09 3.75
CA THR A 140 6.76 -0.18 4.13
C THR A 140 7.39 1.19 4.37
N TYR A 141 6.98 2.17 3.59
CA TYR A 141 7.53 3.52 3.69
C TYR A 141 6.45 4.57 3.50
N GLN A 142 6.33 5.50 4.42
CA GLN A 142 5.42 6.64 4.29
C GLN A 142 6.13 7.77 3.56
N LEU A 143 5.57 8.18 2.41
CA LEU A 143 6.08 9.35 1.70
C LEU A 143 5.97 10.62 2.55
N PRO A 144 6.87 11.57 2.37
CA PRO A 144 6.71 12.91 2.94
C PRO A 144 5.41 13.54 2.43
N ARG A 145 4.96 14.58 3.11
CA ARG A 145 3.76 15.31 2.70
C ARG A 145 3.96 15.91 1.32
N LEU A 146 3.06 15.55 0.41
CA LEU A 146 3.04 16.01 -0.98
C LEU A 146 1.93 17.05 -1.16
N GLU A 147 2.16 18.00 -2.04
CA GLU A 147 1.14 18.95 -2.48
C GLU A 147 0.09 18.24 -3.37
N PRO A 148 -1.13 18.79 -3.46
CA PRO A 148 -2.14 18.26 -4.38
C PRO A 148 -1.63 18.25 -5.82
N GLY A 149 -1.80 17.13 -6.50
CA GLY A 149 -1.33 16.97 -7.87
C GLY A 149 -1.21 15.51 -8.30
N ARG A 150 -0.82 15.32 -9.57
CA ARG A 150 -0.53 13.99 -10.12
C ARG A 150 0.97 13.70 -9.94
N TYR A 151 1.25 12.48 -9.54
CA TYR A 151 2.60 11.98 -9.31
C TYR A 151 2.82 10.66 -10.03
N THR A 152 4.02 10.49 -10.55
CA THR A 152 4.56 9.18 -10.91
C THR A 152 5.54 8.74 -9.83
N LEU A 153 5.56 7.44 -9.56
CA LEU A 153 6.44 6.82 -8.58
C LEU A 153 7.10 5.63 -9.23
N SER A 154 8.43 5.64 -9.32
CA SER A 154 9.23 4.52 -9.79
C SER A 154 9.99 3.92 -8.62
N LEU A 155 9.92 2.60 -8.43
CA LEU A 155 10.72 1.87 -7.45
C LEU A 155 11.69 0.97 -8.20
N LYS A 156 12.99 1.11 -7.90
CA LYS A 156 14.07 0.30 -8.45
C LYS A 156 14.73 -0.52 -7.34
N ALA A 157 15.00 -1.80 -7.61
CA ALA A 157 15.75 -2.68 -6.74
C ALA A 157 16.78 -3.49 -7.53
N TRP A 158 17.77 -4.00 -6.83
CA TRP A 158 18.89 -4.78 -7.35
C TRP A 158 18.98 -6.12 -6.63
N ASP A 159 19.40 -7.15 -7.36
CA ASP A 159 19.81 -8.43 -6.79
C ASP A 159 21.29 -8.44 -6.39
N ASN A 160 21.75 -9.56 -5.84
CA ASN A 160 23.15 -9.74 -5.45
C ASN A 160 24.11 -9.97 -6.63
N TYR A 161 23.61 -10.11 -7.87
CA TYR A 161 24.37 -10.21 -9.12
C TYR A 161 24.42 -8.90 -9.92
N ASN A 162 23.88 -7.81 -9.35
CA ASN A 162 23.80 -6.50 -9.98
C ASN A 162 22.82 -6.41 -11.16
N ASN A 163 21.84 -7.31 -11.25
CA ASN A 163 20.72 -7.10 -12.14
C ASN A 163 19.68 -6.22 -11.43
N SER A 164 18.95 -5.43 -12.18
CA SER A 164 17.95 -4.54 -11.59
C SER A 164 16.61 -4.65 -12.29
N SER A 165 15.57 -4.41 -11.53
CA SER A 165 14.22 -4.20 -12.03
C SER A 165 13.68 -2.86 -11.54
N MET A 166 12.78 -2.30 -12.33
CA MET A 166 12.06 -1.07 -11.99
C MET A 166 10.59 -1.26 -12.31
N VAL A 167 9.75 -0.89 -11.36
CA VAL A 167 8.30 -0.81 -11.55
C VAL A 167 7.85 0.62 -11.36
N GLU A 168 6.80 1.00 -12.07
CA GLU A 168 6.26 2.35 -12.04
C GLU A 168 4.76 2.33 -11.79
N THR A 169 4.26 3.28 -11.03
CA THR A 169 2.84 3.53 -10.83
C THR A 169 2.59 5.03 -10.78
N GLU A 170 1.35 5.43 -10.99
CA GLU A 170 0.93 6.81 -10.84
C GLU A 170 -0.17 6.93 -9.78
N PHE A 171 -0.28 8.11 -9.18
CA PHE A 171 -1.32 8.43 -8.21
C PHE A 171 -1.64 9.93 -8.22
N VAL A 172 -2.78 10.27 -7.65
CA VAL A 172 -3.22 11.65 -7.50
C VAL A 172 -3.32 11.98 -6.03
N VAL A 173 -2.61 13.01 -5.58
CA VAL A 173 -2.80 13.57 -4.25
C VAL A 173 -3.96 14.54 -4.32
N GLY A 174 -5.02 14.27 -3.54
CA GLY A 174 -6.17 15.15 -3.43
C GLY A 174 -5.85 16.45 -2.72
N SER A 175 -6.73 17.44 -2.86
CA SER A 175 -6.58 18.79 -2.29
C SER A 175 -6.66 18.86 -0.75
N GLY A 176 -6.56 17.73 -0.08
CA GLY A 176 -6.59 17.61 1.38
C GLY A 176 -8.00 17.67 1.99
N ASN A 177 -8.94 18.25 1.27
CA ASN A 177 -10.35 18.35 1.66
C ASN A 177 -11.25 17.33 0.95
N GLU A 178 -10.71 16.49 0.07
CA GLU A 178 -11.48 15.45 -0.61
C GLU A 178 -11.40 14.13 0.12
N LEU A 179 -12.56 13.54 0.35
CA LEU A 179 -12.72 12.19 0.86
C LEU A 179 -12.68 11.20 -0.31
N THR A 180 -11.76 10.26 -0.28
CA THR A 180 -11.65 9.24 -1.33
C THR A 180 -12.68 8.14 -1.10
N LEU A 181 -13.45 7.79 -2.14
CA LEU A 181 -14.37 6.64 -2.14
C LEU A 181 -13.91 5.60 -3.16
N ARG A 182 -13.84 4.34 -2.72
CA ARG A 182 -13.50 3.18 -3.54
C ARG A 182 -14.52 2.08 -3.36
N ASP A 183 -14.66 1.24 -4.39
CA ASP A 183 -15.53 0.07 -4.35
C ASP A 183 -16.95 0.39 -3.86
N PHE A 184 -17.46 1.57 -4.26
CA PHE A 184 -18.81 1.98 -3.88
C PHE A 184 -19.83 1.02 -4.50
N THR A 185 -20.60 0.40 -3.65
CA THR A 185 -21.68 -0.52 -4.04
C THR A 185 -22.99 -0.09 -3.41
N MET A 186 -24.06 -0.20 -4.18
CA MET A 186 -25.43 0.04 -3.75
C MET A 186 -26.30 -1.16 -4.10
N TYR A 187 -26.90 -1.79 -3.08
CA TYR A 187 -27.65 -3.04 -3.25
C TYR A 187 -28.81 -3.18 -2.24
N PRO A 188 -29.86 -3.92 -2.61
CA PRO A 188 -30.17 -4.42 -3.94
C PRO A 188 -30.46 -3.28 -4.91
N ASN A 189 -30.11 -3.47 -6.18
CA ASN A 189 -30.49 -2.57 -7.26
C ASN A 189 -30.71 -3.41 -8.53
N PRO A 190 -31.93 -3.59 -9.01
CA PRO A 190 -33.18 -2.94 -8.58
C PRO A 190 -33.66 -3.30 -7.16
N VAL A 191 -34.41 -2.36 -6.56
CA VAL A 191 -35.06 -2.54 -5.25
C VAL A 191 -36.60 -2.49 -5.41
N THR A 192 -37.29 -3.30 -4.61
CA THR A 192 -38.75 -3.30 -4.59
C THR A 192 -39.28 -2.12 -3.77
N THR A 193 -40.37 -1.52 -4.24
CA THR A 193 -41.07 -0.44 -3.49
C THR A 193 -41.30 -0.85 -2.03
N GLY A 194 -40.92 0.01 -1.09
CA GLY A 194 -41.05 -0.24 0.35
C GLY A 194 -39.88 -1.03 0.98
N SER A 195 -38.88 -1.40 0.19
CA SER A 195 -37.65 -2.03 0.68
C SER A 195 -36.50 -1.02 0.78
N THR A 196 -35.54 -1.28 1.67
CA THR A 196 -34.34 -0.45 1.84
C THR A 196 -33.26 -0.82 0.83
N VAL A 197 -32.40 0.15 0.51
CA VAL A 197 -31.16 -0.04 -0.24
C VAL A 197 -29.98 0.19 0.70
N ASN A 198 -28.93 -0.60 0.54
CA ASN A 198 -27.71 -0.49 1.34
C ASN A 198 -26.59 0.06 0.50
N ILE A 199 -25.75 0.88 1.12
CA ILE A 199 -24.49 1.31 0.52
C ILE A 199 -23.31 0.78 1.32
N ARG A 200 -22.24 0.48 0.60
CA ARG A 200 -20.94 0.09 1.15
C ARG A 200 -19.83 0.68 0.27
N PHE A 201 -18.75 1.11 0.87
CA PHE A 201 -17.57 1.60 0.15
C PHE A 201 -16.31 1.55 1.04
N ASN A 202 -15.17 1.66 0.41
CA ASN A 202 -13.89 1.87 1.07
C ASN A 202 -13.50 3.36 1.00
N THR A 203 -12.77 3.83 2.02
CA THR A 203 -12.33 5.23 2.13
C THR A 203 -10.91 5.34 2.68
N ASP A 204 -10.26 6.48 2.46
CA ASP A 204 -8.97 6.83 3.06
C ASP A 204 -9.07 7.29 4.54
N GLU A 205 -10.29 7.46 5.07
CA GLU A 205 -10.55 7.82 6.46
C GLU A 205 -10.79 6.59 7.33
N ALA A 206 -9.71 6.03 7.89
CA ALA A 206 -9.80 4.86 8.74
C ALA A 206 -10.48 5.17 10.09
N ASN A 207 -11.41 4.29 10.51
CA ASN A 207 -12.11 4.36 11.81
C ASN A 207 -12.82 5.70 12.08
N ALA A 208 -13.21 6.42 11.02
CA ALA A 208 -13.85 7.71 11.11
C ALA A 208 -15.38 7.62 11.11
N ALA A 209 -16.03 8.58 11.76
CA ALA A 209 -17.46 8.79 11.62
C ALA A 209 -17.74 9.64 10.36
N LEU A 210 -18.59 9.12 9.48
CA LEU A 210 -19.00 9.83 8.26
C LEU A 210 -20.47 10.25 8.37
N THR A 211 -20.74 11.44 7.88
CA THR A 211 -22.09 11.95 7.64
C THR A 211 -22.40 11.82 6.16
N ILE A 212 -23.50 11.16 5.81
CA ILE A 212 -23.93 10.90 4.44
C ILE A 212 -25.29 11.58 4.25
N LEU A 213 -25.33 12.60 3.42
CA LEU A 213 -26.57 13.19 2.90
C LEU A 213 -26.90 12.51 1.58
N CYS A 214 -28.02 11.81 1.53
CA CYS A 214 -28.56 11.21 0.32
C CYS A 214 -29.74 12.00 -0.18
N GLU A 215 -29.71 12.41 -1.45
CA GLU A 215 -30.80 13.12 -2.13
C GLU A 215 -31.25 12.29 -3.33
N ALA A 216 -32.57 12.15 -3.53
CA ALA A 216 -33.09 11.52 -4.72
C ALA A 216 -33.50 12.59 -5.74
N ILE A 217 -33.11 12.35 -6.97
CA ILE A 217 -33.38 13.21 -8.12
C ILE A 217 -34.20 12.39 -9.11
N SER A 218 -35.38 12.87 -9.44
CA SER A 218 -36.25 12.26 -10.42
C SER A 218 -35.76 12.52 -11.85
N PHE A 219 -36.32 11.79 -12.82
CA PHE A 219 -35.93 11.86 -14.22
C PHE A 219 -35.97 13.28 -14.81
N ASN A 220 -36.87 14.15 -14.35
CA ASN A 220 -36.96 15.55 -14.78
C ASN A 220 -36.01 16.50 -14.02
N GLY A 221 -35.03 15.96 -13.27
CA GLY A 221 -34.01 16.72 -12.55
C GLY A 221 -34.47 17.34 -11.22
N ARG A 222 -35.70 17.05 -10.77
CA ARG A 222 -36.22 17.58 -9.51
C ARG A 222 -35.78 16.70 -8.33
N VAL A 223 -35.28 17.31 -7.26
CA VAL A 223 -35.06 16.64 -5.99
C VAL A 223 -36.40 16.26 -5.37
N THR A 224 -36.63 14.98 -5.13
CA THR A 224 -37.89 14.45 -4.53
C THR A 224 -37.85 14.47 -3.01
N GLY A 225 -36.69 14.30 -2.42
CA GLY A 225 -36.45 14.34 -0.98
C GLY A 225 -34.99 14.03 -0.65
N SER A 226 -34.66 14.14 0.63
CA SER A 226 -33.33 13.85 1.16
C SER A 226 -33.39 13.21 2.52
N THR A 227 -32.39 12.40 2.85
CA THR A 227 -32.17 11.84 4.19
C THR A 227 -30.72 11.96 4.58
N LYS A 228 -30.46 12.08 5.86
CA LYS A 228 -29.11 12.15 6.44
C LYS A 228 -28.90 10.95 7.34
N VAL A 229 -27.85 10.19 7.05
CA VAL A 229 -27.45 9.03 7.83
C VAL A 229 -26.02 9.18 8.32
N GLN A 230 -25.69 8.53 9.41
CA GLN A 230 -24.32 8.45 9.91
C GLN A 230 -23.84 7.01 9.75
N GLY A 231 -22.56 6.86 9.43
CA GLY A 231 -21.89 5.58 9.35
C GLY A 231 -20.52 5.63 10.00
N LEU A 232 -20.15 4.53 10.64
CA LEU A 232 -18.81 4.37 11.21
C LEU A 232 -17.97 3.50 10.28
N VAL A 233 -16.83 4.02 9.88
CA VAL A 233 -15.83 3.28 9.10
C VAL A 233 -15.11 2.32 10.05
N ASN A 234 -15.08 1.04 9.69
CA ASN A 234 -14.33 0.02 10.42
C ASN A 234 -13.09 -0.37 9.58
N GLY A 235 -11.90 -0.08 10.11
CA GLY A 235 -10.70 -0.04 9.27
C GLY A 235 -10.86 1.03 8.19
N ASN A 236 -10.87 0.64 6.94
CA ASN A 236 -11.10 1.51 5.77
C ASN A 236 -12.46 1.30 5.09
N THR A 237 -13.34 0.45 5.66
CA THR A 237 -14.62 0.09 5.05
C THR A 237 -15.78 0.68 5.82
N LEU A 238 -16.70 1.36 5.10
CA LEU A 238 -18.00 1.75 5.62
C LEU A 238 -19.08 0.82 5.09
N GLY A 239 -19.98 0.45 5.97
CA GLY A 239 -21.21 -0.20 5.63
C GLY A 239 -21.36 -1.66 6.05
N PRO A 240 -22.55 -2.24 5.80
CA PRO A 240 -23.67 -1.62 5.07
C PRO A 240 -24.36 -0.51 5.86
N VAL A 241 -24.70 0.58 5.17
CA VAL A 241 -25.56 1.65 5.69
C VAL A 241 -26.86 1.63 4.91
N SER A 242 -27.98 1.45 5.62
CA SER A 242 -29.31 1.31 5.01
C SER A 242 -29.93 2.68 4.75
N ILE A 243 -30.55 2.82 3.59
CA ILE A 243 -31.29 4.00 3.15
C ILE A 243 -32.69 3.55 2.73
N ASP A 244 -33.68 4.22 3.28
CA ASP A 244 -35.09 3.99 2.92
C ASP A 244 -35.48 4.96 1.78
N PRO A 245 -35.79 4.42 0.58
CA PRO A 245 -36.26 5.25 -0.55
C PRO A 245 -37.51 6.06 -0.24
N TYR A 246 -38.33 5.58 0.69
CA TYR A 246 -39.52 6.30 1.13
C TYR A 246 -39.19 7.64 1.79
N GLN A 247 -38.10 7.70 2.60
CA GLN A 247 -37.62 8.94 3.20
C GLN A 247 -37.08 9.93 2.17
N LEU A 248 -36.67 9.44 1.00
CA LEU A 248 -36.22 10.25 -0.14
C LEU A 248 -37.37 10.76 -1.01
N GLY A 249 -38.63 10.58 -0.57
CA GLY A 249 -39.79 11.00 -1.35
C GLY A 249 -40.09 10.12 -2.56
N ILE A 250 -39.46 8.96 -2.69
CA ILE A 250 -39.70 7.99 -3.77
C ILE A 250 -40.94 7.19 -3.43
N ARG A 251 -41.99 7.33 -4.25
CA ARG A 251 -43.31 6.72 -4.03
C ARG A 251 -43.76 5.83 -5.17
N ALA A 252 -43.12 5.88 -6.32
CA ALA A 252 -43.49 5.19 -7.53
C ALA A 252 -42.32 4.39 -8.11
N PRO A 253 -42.59 3.29 -8.81
CA PRO A 253 -41.61 2.62 -9.65
C PRO A 253 -41.01 3.57 -10.66
N GLY A 254 -39.72 3.38 -10.98
CA GLY A 254 -39.01 4.23 -11.94
C GLY A 254 -37.53 4.30 -11.69
N LEU A 255 -36.83 5.04 -12.56
CA LEU A 255 -35.42 5.31 -12.45
C LEU A 255 -35.18 6.65 -11.73
N TYR A 256 -34.36 6.60 -10.69
CA TYR A 256 -33.94 7.76 -9.91
C TYR A 256 -32.42 7.88 -9.89
N LEU A 257 -31.90 9.08 -9.72
CA LEU A 257 -30.51 9.32 -9.41
C LEU A 257 -30.41 9.62 -7.92
N LEU A 258 -29.56 8.88 -7.21
CA LEU A 258 -29.23 9.17 -5.82
C LEU A 258 -27.90 9.90 -5.77
N ARG A 259 -27.90 11.13 -5.23
CA ARG A 259 -26.71 11.90 -4.98
C ARG A 259 -26.33 11.74 -3.51
N PHE A 260 -25.15 11.22 -3.27
CA PHE A 260 -24.54 11.06 -1.96
C PHE A 260 -23.52 12.17 -1.75
N SER A 261 -23.74 13.03 -0.77
CA SER A 261 -22.73 13.99 -0.29
C SER A 261 -22.21 13.45 1.04
N ILE A 262 -20.93 13.07 1.08
CA ILE A 262 -20.32 12.36 2.20
C ILE A 262 -19.26 13.26 2.81
N LYS A 263 -19.33 13.43 4.15
CA LYS A 263 -18.42 14.30 4.88
C LYS A 263 -17.88 13.60 6.12
N SER A 264 -16.58 13.71 6.36
CA SER A 264 -15.93 13.22 7.57
C SER A 264 -15.87 14.29 8.65
N GLY A 265 -15.63 13.86 9.89
CA GLY A 265 -15.52 14.76 11.05
C GLY A 265 -14.36 15.76 10.97
N ASN A 266 -13.31 15.48 10.18
CA ASN A 266 -12.16 16.37 9.95
C ASN A 266 -12.38 17.36 8.78
N GLY A 267 -13.57 17.35 8.16
CA GLY A 267 -13.96 18.32 7.12
C GLY A 267 -13.71 17.85 5.69
N LYS A 268 -13.12 16.68 5.46
CA LYS A 268 -13.04 16.11 4.10
C LYS A 268 -14.44 15.76 3.60
N GLU A 269 -14.69 16.03 2.32
CA GLU A 269 -15.97 15.75 1.70
C GLU A 269 -15.84 15.24 0.27
N THR A 270 -16.86 14.53 -0.20
CA THR A 270 -16.94 14.05 -1.58
C THR A 270 -18.40 13.86 -1.99
N GLN A 271 -18.63 13.77 -3.31
CA GLN A 271 -19.95 13.47 -3.85
C GLN A 271 -19.89 12.26 -4.79
N ARG A 272 -20.96 11.46 -4.75
CA ARG A 272 -21.19 10.33 -5.65
C ARG A 272 -22.60 10.32 -6.14
N ILE A 273 -22.81 9.96 -7.42
CA ILE A 273 -24.14 9.80 -8.00
C ILE A 273 -24.28 8.38 -8.51
N GLU A 274 -25.36 7.72 -8.09
CA GLU A 274 -25.71 6.36 -8.50
C GLU A 274 -27.12 6.28 -9.03
N LYS A 275 -27.37 5.33 -9.94
CA LYS A 275 -28.69 5.06 -10.49
C LYS A 275 -29.41 4.05 -9.61
N LEU A 276 -30.64 4.35 -9.21
CA LEU A 276 -31.50 3.43 -8.47
C LEU A 276 -32.74 3.12 -9.31
N LEU A 277 -33.00 1.84 -9.56
CA LEU A 277 -34.22 1.37 -10.19
C LEU A 277 -35.18 0.82 -9.12
N ILE A 278 -36.36 1.43 -9.02
CA ILE A 278 -37.47 0.97 -8.17
C ILE A 278 -38.42 0.15 -9.02
N LYS A 279 -38.78 -1.05 -8.54
CA LYS A 279 -39.75 -1.99 -9.12
C LYS A 279 -41.03 -2.04 -8.32
#